data_45f6cc2e4c541d7426b5f1bd74c6ebf5
#
_entry.id   45f6cc2e4c541d7426b5f1bd74c6ebf5
#
_cell.length_a   1.000
_cell.length_b   1.000
_cell.length_c   1.000
_cell.angle_alpha   90.00
_cell.angle_beta   90.00
_cell.angle_gamma   90.00
#
_symmetry.space_group_name_H-M   'P 1'
#
loop_
_entity.id
_entity.type
_entity.pdbx_description
1 polymer ?
#
loop_
_entity_poly.entity_id
_entity_poly.type
_entity_poly.pdbx_seq_one_letter_code
_entity_poly.pdbx_strand_id
1 'polypeptide(L)'
;MNALDALHLRSSVPKLSGPLPSQEMLENIYKAAFSAADHAVLKPWRFLVVTGGSREKLGELFAKAGVAKDASLNQGAIEKLRCKPLRAPLVLVCISSYKPHPKVPEIEQDLSAGAATQNMLLAAFAQGLGAMWRTGSLAYDPTVKNGLGLSVEEKIVGFLYIGTINGGTKQLYEPDVQSYFQVW
;
A
#
# COMPACT_ATOMS: atom_id res chain seq x y z
N MET A 1 12.21 4.11 19.01
CA MET A 1 10.84 4.70 18.93
C MET A 1 9.91 3.79 19.70
N ASN A 2 9.05 4.33 20.55
CA ASN A 2 8.04 3.52 21.23
C ASN A 2 6.79 3.35 20.34
N ALA A 3 5.85 2.48 20.74
CA ALA A 3 4.67 2.16 19.93
C ALA A 3 3.73 3.38 19.76
N LEU A 4 3.55 4.19 20.79
CA LEU A 4 2.70 5.37 20.74
C LEU A 4 3.29 6.44 19.82
N ASP A 5 4.62 6.62 19.85
CA ASP A 5 5.29 7.53 18.90
C ASP A 5 5.03 7.09 17.46
N ALA A 6 5.14 5.78 17.17
CA ALA A 6 4.89 5.27 15.82
C ALA A 6 3.44 5.53 15.38
N LEU A 7 2.47 5.36 16.26
CA LEU A 7 1.05 5.60 15.99
C LEU A 7 0.73 7.08 15.79
N HIS A 8 1.27 7.96 16.65
CA HIS A 8 0.93 9.38 16.66
C HIS A 8 1.72 10.20 15.64
N LEU A 9 2.98 9.83 15.37
CA LEU A 9 3.90 10.64 14.55
C LEU A 9 4.05 10.18 13.11
N ARG A 10 3.53 8.97 12.79
CA ARG A 10 3.58 8.49 11.41
C ARG A 10 2.83 9.42 10.46
N SER A 11 3.50 9.86 9.43
CA SER A 11 2.89 10.61 8.32
C SER A 11 3.19 9.96 6.97
N SER A 12 2.39 10.31 5.96
CA SER A 12 2.64 9.88 4.58
C SER A 12 3.74 10.72 3.95
N VAL A 13 4.74 10.06 3.36
CA VAL A 13 5.89 10.71 2.71
C VAL A 13 5.83 10.50 1.20
N PRO A 14 5.55 11.55 0.40
CA PRO A 14 5.36 11.41 -1.04
C PRO A 14 6.64 11.33 -1.86
N LYS A 15 7.77 11.81 -1.31
CA LYS A 15 9.09 11.82 -1.96
C LYS A 15 10.00 10.80 -1.30
N LEU A 16 10.26 9.73 -2.01
CA LEU A 16 11.04 8.58 -1.55
C LEU A 16 12.18 8.32 -2.53
N SER A 17 13.31 7.85 -2.01
CA SER A 17 14.48 7.48 -2.82
C SER A 17 15.10 6.16 -2.33
N GLY A 18 16.07 5.65 -3.09
CA GLY A 18 16.94 4.55 -2.63
C GLY A 18 17.82 4.96 -1.44
N PRO A 19 18.50 3.97 -0.87
CA PRO A 19 18.55 2.57 -1.30
C PRO A 19 17.27 1.79 -0.96
N LEU A 20 17.17 0.54 -1.49
CA LEU A 20 16.16 -0.43 -1.03
C LEU A 20 16.40 -0.70 0.47
N PRO A 21 15.35 -0.81 1.30
CA PRO A 21 15.50 -1.22 2.69
C PRO A 21 16.29 -2.52 2.84
N SER A 22 17.05 -2.66 3.94
CA SER A 22 17.80 -3.89 4.20
C SER A 22 16.87 -5.10 4.34
N GLN A 23 17.41 -6.30 4.19
CA GLN A 23 16.63 -7.54 4.32
C GLN A 23 15.97 -7.64 5.70
N GLU A 24 16.67 -7.25 6.75
CA GLU A 24 16.13 -7.22 8.12
C GLU A 24 14.94 -6.24 8.24
N MET A 25 15.07 -5.04 7.67
CA MET A 25 13.98 -4.06 7.65
C MET A 25 12.76 -4.58 6.89
N LEU A 26 12.97 -5.24 5.75
CA LEU A 26 11.90 -5.85 4.95
C LEU A 26 11.19 -6.95 5.75
N GLU A 27 11.94 -7.84 6.41
CA GLU A 27 11.35 -8.89 7.24
C GLU A 27 10.51 -8.35 8.38
N ASN A 28 10.95 -7.26 9.04
CA ASN A 28 10.17 -6.60 10.08
C ASN A 28 8.87 -6.02 9.53
N ILE A 29 8.92 -5.39 8.33
CA ILE A 29 7.72 -4.89 7.64
C ILE A 29 6.77 -6.04 7.30
N TYR A 30 7.28 -7.16 6.77
CA TYR A 30 6.45 -8.30 6.40
C TYR A 30 5.82 -8.97 7.63
N LYS A 31 6.60 -9.15 8.70
CA LYS A 31 6.10 -9.71 9.98
C LYS A 31 4.99 -8.85 10.59
N ALA A 32 5.09 -7.53 10.47
CA ALA A 32 4.08 -6.62 10.99
C ALA A 32 2.68 -6.84 10.38
N ALA A 33 2.59 -7.28 9.12
CA ALA A 33 1.31 -7.61 8.51
C ALA A 33 0.55 -8.71 9.26
N PHE A 34 1.27 -9.67 9.85
CA PHE A 34 0.67 -10.82 10.53
C PHE A 34 0.19 -10.53 11.96
N SER A 35 0.42 -9.31 12.47
CA SER A 35 -0.15 -8.85 13.75
C SER A 35 -1.48 -8.12 13.57
N ALA A 36 -2.01 -8.02 12.35
CA ALA A 36 -3.31 -7.45 12.10
C ALA A 36 -4.43 -8.29 12.74
N ALA A 37 -5.48 -7.61 13.23
CA ALA A 37 -6.68 -8.29 13.69
C ALA A 37 -7.34 -9.05 12.52
N ASP A 38 -7.65 -10.31 12.76
CA ASP A 38 -8.09 -11.24 11.72
C ASP A 38 -9.11 -12.22 12.28
N HIS A 39 -10.38 -12.04 11.95
CA HIS A 39 -11.45 -12.90 12.41
C HIS A 39 -11.27 -14.32 11.86
N ALA A 40 -11.29 -15.30 12.76
CA ALA A 40 -11.04 -16.72 12.48
C ALA A 40 -9.64 -17.05 11.92
N VAL A 41 -8.67 -16.15 12.05
CA VAL A 41 -7.27 -16.33 11.61
C VAL A 41 -7.16 -16.79 10.15
N LEU A 42 -7.97 -16.19 9.27
CA LEU A 42 -8.06 -16.53 7.86
C LEU A 42 -6.87 -16.04 7.05
N LYS A 43 -6.16 -15.01 7.53
CA LYS A 43 -5.08 -14.32 6.81
C LYS A 43 -5.51 -13.97 5.37
N PRO A 44 -6.56 -13.13 5.23
CA PRO A 44 -7.20 -12.87 3.93
C PRO A 44 -6.41 -11.84 3.13
N TRP A 45 -5.10 -12.03 3.02
CA TRP A 45 -4.19 -11.12 2.31
C TRP A 45 -3.04 -11.85 1.66
N ARG A 46 -2.51 -11.24 0.62
CA ARG A 46 -1.19 -11.52 0.07
C ARG A 46 -0.57 -10.25 -0.47
N PHE A 47 0.72 -10.28 -0.69
CA PHE A 47 1.48 -9.11 -1.10
C PHE A 47 2.38 -9.45 -2.28
N LEU A 48 2.45 -8.56 -3.30
CA LEU A 48 3.45 -8.65 -4.35
C LEU A 48 4.56 -7.64 -4.05
N VAL A 49 5.79 -8.12 -4.04
CA VAL A 49 6.99 -7.30 -3.81
C VAL A 49 7.52 -6.84 -5.16
N VAL A 50 7.48 -5.53 -5.41
CA VAL A 50 7.87 -4.92 -6.68
C VAL A 50 9.11 -4.05 -6.46
N THR A 51 10.27 -4.52 -6.96
CA THR A 51 11.57 -3.86 -6.85
C THR A 51 12.32 -3.93 -8.17
N GLY A 52 13.41 -3.19 -8.31
CA GLY A 52 14.26 -3.24 -9.51
C GLY A 52 13.43 -3.09 -10.79
N GLY A 53 13.73 -3.85 -11.82
CA GLY A 53 13.06 -3.85 -13.12
C GLY A 53 11.57 -4.26 -13.10
N SER A 54 11.08 -4.82 -11.99
CA SER A 54 9.64 -5.09 -11.84
C SER A 54 8.83 -3.81 -11.65
N ARG A 55 9.44 -2.71 -11.22
CA ARG A 55 8.76 -1.39 -11.12
C ARG A 55 8.47 -0.82 -12.50
N GLU A 56 9.40 -0.96 -13.44
CA GLU A 56 9.21 -0.58 -14.83
C GLU A 56 8.06 -1.40 -15.46
N LYS A 57 8.03 -2.71 -15.22
CA LYS A 57 6.92 -3.58 -15.69
C LYS A 57 5.58 -3.15 -15.12
N LEU A 58 5.52 -2.79 -13.83
CA LEU A 58 4.32 -2.24 -13.22
C LEU A 58 3.94 -0.88 -13.83
N GLY A 59 4.91 -0.06 -14.19
CA GLY A 59 4.71 1.23 -14.88
C GLY A 59 4.09 1.03 -16.27
N GLU A 60 4.59 0.08 -17.07
CA GLU A 60 3.99 -0.27 -18.36
C GLU A 60 2.55 -0.78 -18.21
N LEU A 61 2.29 -1.59 -17.18
CA LEU A 61 0.93 -2.05 -16.88
C LEU A 61 -0.01 -0.89 -16.55
N PHE A 62 0.45 0.10 -15.78
CA PHE A 62 -0.32 1.30 -15.47
C PHE A 62 -0.58 2.16 -16.70
N ALA A 63 0.40 2.29 -17.60
CA ALA A 63 0.25 2.99 -18.87
C ALA A 63 -0.78 2.28 -19.77
N LYS A 64 -0.69 0.96 -19.89
CA LYS A 64 -1.65 0.14 -20.64
C LYS A 64 -3.07 0.31 -20.11
N ALA A 65 -3.27 0.27 -18.80
CA ALA A 65 -4.56 0.50 -18.16
C ALA A 65 -5.10 1.91 -18.44
N GLY A 66 -4.23 2.92 -18.39
CA GLY A 66 -4.61 4.30 -18.71
C GLY A 66 -5.11 4.45 -20.15
N VAL A 67 -4.37 3.91 -21.11
CA VAL A 67 -4.74 3.96 -22.54
C VAL A 67 -6.01 3.15 -22.82
N ALA A 68 -6.18 1.99 -22.17
CA ALA A 68 -7.39 1.18 -22.31
C ALA A 68 -8.65 1.92 -21.79
N LYS A 69 -8.48 2.76 -20.76
CA LYS A 69 -9.55 3.57 -20.17
C LYS A 69 -9.83 4.84 -21.00
N ASP A 70 -8.79 5.45 -21.54
CA ASP A 70 -8.86 6.68 -22.33
C ASP A 70 -7.83 6.66 -23.45
N ALA A 71 -8.27 6.32 -24.66
CA ALA A 71 -7.42 6.26 -25.84
C ALA A 71 -6.91 7.64 -26.30
N SER A 72 -7.47 8.74 -25.78
CA SER A 72 -7.07 10.12 -26.11
C SER A 72 -5.90 10.64 -25.25
N LEU A 73 -5.38 9.84 -24.32
CA LEU A 73 -4.26 10.24 -23.48
C LEU A 73 -3.05 10.65 -24.32
N ASN A 74 -2.53 11.86 -24.07
CA ASN A 74 -1.29 12.29 -24.69
C ASN A 74 -0.06 11.57 -24.10
N GLN A 75 1.05 11.60 -24.82
CA GLN A 75 2.29 10.93 -24.45
C GLN A 75 2.79 11.32 -23.03
N GLY A 76 2.63 12.60 -22.65
CA GLY A 76 3.03 13.07 -21.32
C GLY A 76 2.20 12.46 -20.18
N ALA A 77 0.90 12.23 -20.41
CA ALA A 77 0.02 11.56 -19.44
C ALA A 77 0.37 10.07 -19.31
N ILE A 78 0.66 9.41 -20.44
CA ILE A 78 1.10 8.00 -20.46
C ILE A 78 2.41 7.86 -19.69
N GLU A 79 3.39 8.73 -19.95
CA GLU A 79 4.69 8.70 -19.26
C GLU A 79 4.56 8.93 -17.74
N LYS A 80 3.65 9.83 -17.33
CA LYS A 80 3.33 10.02 -15.90
C LYS A 80 2.80 8.72 -15.25
N LEU A 81 2.06 7.89 -15.99
CA LEU A 81 1.59 6.60 -15.49
C LEU A 81 2.76 5.60 -15.36
N ARG A 82 3.64 5.54 -16.38
CA ARG A 82 4.84 4.69 -16.34
C ARG A 82 5.73 5.00 -15.14
N CYS A 83 5.94 6.27 -14.87
CA CYS A 83 6.82 6.73 -13.79
C CYS A 83 6.22 6.57 -12.38
N LYS A 84 4.92 6.22 -12.23
CA LYS A 84 4.31 6.10 -10.89
C LYS A 84 5.04 5.11 -9.98
N PRO A 85 5.37 3.87 -10.40
CA PRO A 85 6.03 2.92 -9.52
C PRO A 85 7.49 3.28 -9.21
N LEU A 86 8.11 4.14 -10.02
CA LEU A 86 9.50 4.57 -9.85
C LEU A 86 9.70 5.61 -8.73
N ARG A 87 8.62 6.05 -8.08
CA ARG A 87 8.64 7.05 -6.99
C ARG A 87 9.21 6.51 -5.66
N ALA A 88 9.48 5.22 -5.58
CA ALA A 88 10.11 4.56 -4.45
C ALA A 88 10.94 3.36 -4.93
N PRO A 89 11.95 2.93 -4.17
CA PRO A 89 12.73 1.73 -4.51
C PRO A 89 11.93 0.43 -4.31
N LEU A 90 10.88 0.46 -3.49
CA LEU A 90 10.00 -0.66 -3.19
C LEU A 90 8.53 -0.23 -3.33
N VAL A 91 7.74 -1.05 -4.00
CA VAL A 91 6.28 -0.98 -3.99
C VAL A 91 5.74 -2.34 -3.56
N LEU A 92 4.93 -2.37 -2.50
CA LEU A 92 4.15 -3.56 -2.14
C LEU A 92 2.74 -3.39 -2.71
N VAL A 93 2.31 -4.33 -3.54
CA VAL A 93 0.90 -4.41 -3.92
C VAL A 93 0.18 -5.20 -2.84
N CYS A 94 -0.66 -4.51 -2.07
CA CYS A 94 -1.42 -5.09 -0.97
C CYS A 94 -2.75 -5.60 -1.50
N ILE A 95 -3.04 -6.87 -1.32
CA ILE A 95 -4.17 -7.57 -1.92
C ILE A 95 -5.01 -8.19 -0.81
N SER A 96 -6.32 -7.91 -0.83
CA SER A 96 -7.31 -8.69 -0.11
C SER A 96 -7.61 -9.95 -0.93
N SER A 97 -7.44 -11.11 -0.31
CA SER A 97 -7.60 -12.43 -0.92
C SER A 97 -8.67 -13.18 -0.15
N TYR A 98 -9.91 -12.98 -0.56
CA TYR A 98 -11.08 -13.53 0.10
C TYR A 98 -11.00 -15.05 0.27
N LYS A 99 -11.42 -15.51 1.46
CA LYS A 99 -11.53 -16.93 1.80
C LYS A 99 -12.96 -17.23 2.26
N PRO A 100 -13.67 -18.12 1.57
CA PRO A 100 -15.03 -18.49 1.96
C PRO A 100 -15.07 -18.96 3.41
N HIS A 101 -15.94 -18.33 4.21
CA HIS A 101 -16.14 -18.69 5.61
C HIS A 101 -17.57 -18.38 6.06
N PRO A 102 -18.26 -19.31 6.78
CA PRO A 102 -19.70 -19.18 7.07
C PRO A 102 -20.04 -18.04 8.03
N LYS A 103 -19.06 -17.55 8.81
CA LYS A 103 -19.27 -16.51 9.83
C LYS A 103 -18.48 -15.24 9.59
N VAL A 104 -17.58 -15.21 8.61
CA VAL A 104 -16.71 -14.05 8.35
C VAL A 104 -17.07 -13.46 6.98
N PRO A 105 -17.80 -12.36 6.93
CA PRO A 105 -18.18 -11.72 5.68
C PRO A 105 -16.96 -11.08 5.01
N GLU A 106 -17.06 -10.85 3.71
CA GLU A 106 -15.99 -10.30 2.88
C GLU A 106 -15.45 -8.97 3.39
N ILE A 107 -16.35 -8.09 3.87
CA ILE A 107 -15.96 -6.77 4.39
C ILE A 107 -14.99 -6.86 5.58
N GLU A 108 -15.17 -7.82 6.48
CA GLU A 108 -14.26 -8.01 7.60
C GLU A 108 -12.88 -8.46 7.13
N GLN A 109 -12.83 -9.27 6.06
CA GLN A 109 -11.58 -9.71 5.45
C GLN A 109 -10.87 -8.56 4.73
N ASP A 110 -11.59 -7.68 4.03
CA ASP A 110 -11.03 -6.47 3.45
C ASP A 110 -10.46 -5.52 4.52
N LEU A 111 -11.15 -5.36 5.66
CA LEU A 111 -10.68 -4.57 6.80
C LEU A 111 -9.42 -5.18 7.43
N SER A 112 -9.34 -6.51 7.57
CA SER A 112 -8.15 -7.21 8.05
C SER A 112 -6.96 -7.00 7.11
N ALA A 113 -7.15 -7.08 5.79
CA ALA A 113 -6.11 -6.79 4.80
C ALA A 113 -5.65 -5.31 4.84
N GLY A 114 -6.60 -4.39 5.09
CA GLY A 114 -6.31 -2.98 5.34
C GLY A 114 -5.48 -2.77 6.61
N ALA A 115 -5.84 -3.45 7.72
CA ALA A 115 -5.10 -3.41 8.97
C ALA A 115 -3.67 -3.97 8.80
N ALA A 116 -3.49 -5.06 8.06
CA ALA A 116 -2.18 -5.60 7.72
C ALA A 116 -1.33 -4.58 6.95
N THR A 117 -1.93 -3.88 5.98
CA THR A 117 -1.26 -2.80 5.22
C THR A 117 -0.86 -1.64 6.13
N GLN A 118 -1.73 -1.22 7.06
CA GLN A 118 -1.43 -0.17 8.02
C GLN A 118 -0.29 -0.58 8.98
N ASN A 119 -0.26 -1.83 9.44
CA ASN A 119 0.83 -2.32 10.29
C ASN A 119 2.18 -2.27 9.56
N MET A 120 2.22 -2.59 8.26
CA MET A 120 3.44 -2.44 7.45
C MET A 120 3.88 -0.98 7.32
N LEU A 121 2.94 -0.02 7.21
CA LEU A 121 3.24 1.42 7.24
C LEU A 121 3.90 1.84 8.55
N LEU A 122 3.35 1.37 9.68
CA LEU A 122 3.88 1.64 11.01
C LEU A 122 5.28 1.04 11.20
N ALA A 123 5.47 -0.20 10.76
CA ALA A 123 6.76 -0.87 10.82
C ALA A 123 7.84 -0.19 9.96
N ALA A 124 7.47 0.33 8.78
CA ALA A 124 8.38 1.13 7.96
C ALA A 124 8.77 2.41 8.69
N PHE A 125 7.80 3.16 9.21
CA PHE A 125 8.04 4.40 9.95
C PHE A 125 8.89 4.18 11.21
N ALA A 126 8.60 3.14 12.00
CA ALA A 126 9.35 2.81 13.22
C ALA A 126 10.84 2.52 12.95
N GLN A 127 11.18 2.11 11.74
CA GLN A 127 12.54 1.87 11.28
C GLN A 127 13.18 3.08 10.55
N GLY A 128 12.55 4.25 10.59
CA GLY A 128 13.05 5.48 9.97
C GLY A 128 12.84 5.57 8.45
N LEU A 129 12.05 4.67 7.87
CA LEU A 129 11.69 4.71 6.46
C LEU A 129 10.50 5.63 6.22
N GLY A 130 10.48 6.24 5.04
CA GLY A 130 9.30 6.89 4.50
C GLY A 130 8.38 5.87 3.83
N ALA A 131 7.07 6.09 3.97
CA ALA A 131 6.09 5.28 3.26
C ALA A 131 4.86 6.09 2.86
N MET A 132 4.19 5.62 1.79
CA MET A 132 2.94 6.20 1.33
C MET A 132 2.02 5.14 0.74
N TRP A 133 0.83 5.02 1.32
CA TRP A 133 -0.23 4.20 0.79
C TRP A 133 -0.98 4.97 -0.30
N ARG A 134 -1.01 4.40 -1.50
CA ARG A 134 -1.71 4.95 -2.66
C ARG A 134 -2.75 3.98 -3.16
N THR A 135 -3.88 4.53 -3.61
CA THR A 135 -4.98 3.81 -4.25
C THR A 135 -5.32 4.50 -5.58
N GLY A 136 -6.54 4.94 -5.75
CA GLY A 136 -7.05 5.61 -6.95
C GLY A 136 -7.49 4.60 -8.01
N SER A 137 -7.81 5.10 -9.21
CA SER A 137 -8.43 4.29 -10.27
C SER A 137 -7.65 3.04 -10.66
N LEU A 138 -6.32 3.05 -10.53
CA LEU A 138 -5.46 1.90 -10.87
C LEU A 138 -5.65 0.70 -9.93
N ALA A 139 -6.07 0.93 -8.67
CA ALA A 139 -6.35 -0.16 -7.73
C ALA A 139 -7.65 -0.91 -8.08
N TYR A 140 -8.53 -0.29 -8.83
CA TYR A 140 -9.83 -0.86 -9.23
C TYR A 140 -9.85 -1.27 -10.71
N ASP A 141 -8.77 -1.00 -11.45
CA ASP A 141 -8.72 -1.21 -12.90
C ASP A 141 -8.56 -2.71 -13.22
N PRO A 142 -9.44 -3.31 -14.06
CA PRO A 142 -9.37 -4.71 -14.40
C PRO A 142 -8.11 -5.08 -15.19
N THR A 143 -7.56 -4.16 -16.01
CA THR A 143 -6.30 -4.39 -16.72
C THR A 143 -5.14 -4.55 -15.73
N VAL A 144 -5.12 -3.72 -14.68
CA VAL A 144 -4.11 -3.81 -13.62
C VAL A 144 -4.28 -5.09 -12.83
N LYS A 145 -5.50 -5.44 -12.39
CA LYS A 145 -5.78 -6.68 -11.67
C LYS A 145 -5.33 -7.90 -12.46
N ASN A 146 -5.75 -8.01 -13.72
CA ASN A 146 -5.40 -9.12 -14.60
C ASN A 146 -3.89 -9.19 -14.87
N GLY A 147 -3.24 -8.04 -15.13
CA GLY A 147 -1.81 -7.97 -15.39
C GLY A 147 -0.94 -8.34 -14.18
N LEU A 148 -1.46 -8.19 -12.96
CA LEU A 148 -0.84 -8.62 -11.71
C LEU A 148 -1.20 -10.07 -11.33
N GLY A 149 -2.00 -10.76 -12.12
CA GLY A 149 -2.42 -12.13 -11.86
C GLY A 149 -3.38 -12.29 -10.68
N LEU A 150 -4.24 -11.29 -10.46
CA LEU A 150 -5.28 -11.39 -9.44
C LEU A 150 -6.45 -12.22 -9.94
N SER A 151 -7.04 -13.02 -9.05
CA SER A 151 -8.32 -13.68 -9.31
C SER A 151 -9.48 -12.67 -9.31
N VAL A 152 -10.67 -13.10 -9.73
CA VAL A 152 -11.87 -12.26 -9.73
C VAL A 152 -12.27 -11.82 -8.31
N GLU A 153 -12.02 -12.66 -7.32
CA GLU A 153 -12.35 -12.45 -5.92
C GLU A 153 -11.33 -11.59 -5.17
N GLU A 154 -10.15 -11.38 -5.76
CA GLU A 154 -9.11 -10.57 -5.14
C GLU A 154 -9.28 -9.10 -5.44
N LYS A 155 -8.95 -8.26 -4.46
CA LYS A 155 -9.00 -6.79 -4.55
C LYS A 155 -7.65 -6.18 -4.20
N ILE A 156 -7.26 -5.16 -4.93
CA ILE A 156 -6.09 -4.35 -4.55
C ILE A 156 -6.52 -3.39 -3.43
N VAL A 157 -6.03 -3.61 -2.22
CA VAL A 157 -6.20 -2.73 -1.07
C VAL A 157 -5.43 -1.42 -1.29
N GLY A 158 -4.27 -1.53 -1.94
CA GLY A 158 -3.47 -0.38 -2.35
C GLY A 158 -2.05 -0.75 -2.74
N PHE A 159 -1.33 0.29 -3.12
CA PHE A 159 0.10 0.24 -3.45
C PHE A 159 0.86 0.96 -2.33
N LEU A 160 1.66 0.24 -1.58
CA LEU A 160 2.45 0.78 -0.49
C LEU A 160 3.87 1.06 -0.99
N TYR A 161 4.18 2.34 -1.17
CA TYR A 161 5.48 2.85 -1.58
C TYR A 161 6.37 3.00 -0.35
N ILE A 162 7.58 2.44 -0.37
CA ILE A 162 8.51 2.46 0.77
C ILE A 162 9.91 2.81 0.28
N GLY A 163 10.61 3.65 1.03
CA GLY A 163 11.99 4.03 0.72
C GLY A 163 12.58 5.00 1.75
N THR A 164 13.77 5.50 1.47
CA THR A 164 14.40 6.56 2.23
C THR A 164 13.65 7.88 2.02
N ILE A 165 13.43 8.63 3.09
CA ILE A 165 12.79 9.94 3.02
C ILE A 165 13.69 10.90 2.23
N ASN A 166 13.16 11.47 1.16
CA ASN A 166 13.85 12.44 0.32
C ASN A 166 13.07 13.76 0.25
N GLY A 167 13.20 14.57 1.28
CA GLY A 167 12.54 15.86 1.41
C GLY A 167 11.91 16.07 2.78
N GLY A 168 11.14 17.13 2.93
CA GLY A 168 10.43 17.44 4.18
C GLY A 168 9.29 16.47 4.46
N THR A 169 9.07 16.17 5.73
CA THR A 169 7.87 15.49 6.21
C THR A 169 6.74 16.49 6.39
N LYS A 170 5.50 16.03 6.30
CA LYS A 170 4.35 16.89 6.59
C LYS A 170 4.34 17.28 8.06
N GLN A 171 3.99 18.54 8.32
CA GLN A 171 3.65 18.97 9.67
C GLN A 171 2.41 18.19 10.13
N LEU A 172 2.50 17.60 11.31
CA LEU A 172 1.36 16.96 11.96
C LEU A 172 0.54 18.04 12.66
N TYR A 173 -0.76 17.98 12.48
CA TYR A 173 -1.70 18.81 13.23
C TYR A 173 -2.16 18.04 14.44
N GLU A 174 -2.33 18.73 15.54
CA GLU A 174 -2.97 18.17 16.72
C GLU A 174 -4.44 17.89 16.41
N PRO A 175 -4.90 16.63 16.56
CA PRO A 175 -6.27 16.29 16.19
C PRO A 175 -7.25 16.81 17.25
N ASP A 176 -8.39 17.30 16.80
CA ASP A 176 -9.54 17.56 17.68
C ASP A 176 -10.22 16.23 18.04
N VAL A 177 -9.67 15.55 19.04
CA VAL A 177 -10.14 14.23 19.47
C VAL A 177 -11.61 14.27 19.93
N GLN A 178 -12.02 15.36 20.58
CA GLN A 178 -13.35 15.48 21.18
C GLN A 178 -14.49 15.42 20.14
N SER A 179 -14.23 15.87 18.91
CA SER A 179 -15.25 15.83 17.84
C SER A 179 -15.55 14.43 17.31
N TYR A 180 -14.69 13.44 17.62
CA TYR A 180 -14.82 12.07 17.11
C TYR A 180 -15.19 11.03 18.16
N PHE A 181 -15.20 11.40 19.45
CA PHE A 181 -15.51 10.50 20.54
C PHE A 181 -16.70 11.02 21.33
N GLN A 182 -17.73 10.22 21.44
CA GLN A 182 -18.94 10.54 22.18
C GLN A 182 -19.19 9.49 23.24
N VAL A 183 -19.59 9.94 24.44
CA VAL A 183 -20.06 9.04 25.51
C VAL A 183 -21.52 8.69 25.19
N TRP A 184 -21.81 7.39 25.18
CA TRP A 184 -23.16 6.87 24.94
C TRP A 184 -23.88 6.57 26.23
#